data_327866bfcb20468d82b7ec71a52f7bcf
#
_entry.id   327866bfcb20468d82b7ec71a52f7bcf
#
_cell.length_a   1.000
_cell.length_b   1.000
_cell.length_c   1.000
_cell.angle_alpha   90.00
_cell.angle_beta   90.00
_cell.angle_gamma   90.00
#
_symmetry.space_group_name_H-M   'P 1'
#
loop_
_entity.id
_entity.type
_entity.pdbx_description
1 polymer ?
#
loop_
_entity_poly.entity_id
_entity_poly.type
_entity_poly.pdbx_seq_one_letter_code
_entity_poly.pdbx_strand_id
1 'polypeptide(L)'
;MISFVKRNDVANAQGLYAVRLRICKERQRRYFSLNIFADNEYWDEENECFRILKNVRDKKQKEENEQRKQYNYLLNSYRMQAQEIIESFRREHIDWTLNQFADAFLNKSKQGKIKAYMENHI
;
A
#
# COMPACT_ATOMS: atom_id res chain seq x y z
N MET A 1 -6.38 -9.28 8.80
CA MET A 1 -7.43 -8.43 8.24
C MET A 1 -6.90 -7.49 7.16
N ILE A 2 -5.95 -6.63 7.46
CA ILE A 2 -5.26 -5.80 6.46
C ILE A 2 -3.90 -6.41 6.18
N SER A 3 -3.58 -6.59 4.90
CA SER A 3 -2.27 -7.11 4.51
C SER A 3 -1.86 -6.52 3.15
N PHE A 4 -0.57 -6.60 2.87
CA PHE A 4 -0.03 -6.28 1.55
C PHE A 4 0.38 -7.57 0.88
N VAL A 5 -0.09 -7.76 -0.35
CA VAL A 5 0.19 -8.97 -1.12
C VAL A 5 0.74 -8.62 -2.48
N LYS A 6 1.78 -9.32 -2.88
CA LYS A 6 2.37 -9.20 -4.22
C LYS A 6 1.71 -10.24 -5.12
N ARG A 7 1.24 -9.82 -6.29
CA ARG A 7 0.73 -10.76 -7.29
C ARG A 7 1.90 -11.60 -7.82
N ASN A 8 1.59 -12.84 -8.16
CA ASN A 8 2.59 -13.75 -8.74
C ASN A 8 2.20 -14.24 -10.14
N ASP A 9 1.04 -13.81 -10.62
CA ASP A 9 0.45 -14.34 -11.86
C ASP A 9 0.68 -13.45 -13.08
N VAL A 10 0.80 -12.15 -12.88
CA VAL A 10 0.94 -11.18 -13.99
C VAL A 10 2.06 -10.20 -13.67
N ALA A 11 3.10 -10.20 -14.48
CA ALA A 11 4.19 -9.24 -14.38
C ALA A 11 3.96 -8.08 -15.35
N ASN A 12 4.47 -6.89 -15.00
CA ASN A 12 4.48 -5.76 -15.92
C ASN A 12 5.62 -5.89 -16.94
N ALA A 13 5.80 -4.86 -17.78
CA ALA A 13 6.81 -4.87 -18.84
C ALA A 13 8.24 -5.02 -18.31
N GLN A 14 8.51 -4.62 -17.07
CA GLN A 14 9.81 -4.74 -16.43
C GLN A 14 9.98 -6.05 -15.65
N GLY A 15 8.99 -6.94 -15.69
CA GLY A 15 9.04 -8.19 -14.96
C GLY A 15 8.71 -8.03 -13.47
N LEU A 16 8.06 -6.96 -13.09
CA LEU A 16 7.68 -6.68 -11.71
C LEU A 16 6.20 -7.01 -11.49
N TYR A 17 5.85 -7.33 -10.25
CA TYR A 17 4.50 -7.72 -9.86
C TYR A 17 3.85 -6.66 -8.99
N ALA A 18 2.57 -6.42 -9.21
CA ALA A 18 1.83 -5.42 -8.45
C ALA A 18 1.70 -5.81 -6.97
N VAL A 19 1.98 -4.87 -6.08
CA VAL A 19 1.71 -4.99 -4.66
C VAL A 19 0.36 -4.34 -4.39
N ARG A 20 -0.53 -5.07 -3.72
CA ARG A 20 -1.89 -4.61 -3.45
C ARG A 20 -2.18 -4.65 -1.95
N LEU A 21 -3.00 -3.72 -1.50
CA LEU A 21 -3.58 -3.81 -0.16
C LEU A 21 -4.77 -4.77 -0.22
N ARG A 22 -4.79 -5.74 0.65
CA ARG A 22 -5.89 -6.70 0.78
C ARG A 22 -6.58 -6.48 2.11
N ILE A 23 -7.89 -6.36 2.06
CA ILE A 23 -8.71 -6.33 3.26
C ILE A 23 -9.66 -7.52 3.26
N CYS A 24 -9.77 -8.18 4.41
CA CYS A 24 -10.64 -9.33 4.59
C CYS A 24 -11.65 -9.03 5.68
N LYS A 25 -12.91 -9.34 5.41
CA LYS A 25 -13.97 -9.27 6.42
C LYS A 25 -15.03 -10.30 6.09
N GLU A 26 -15.44 -11.10 7.08
CA GLU A 26 -16.50 -12.10 6.95
C GLU A 26 -16.29 -13.05 5.77
N ARG A 27 -15.04 -13.54 5.62
CA ARG A 27 -14.61 -14.47 4.57
C ARG A 27 -14.60 -13.86 3.16
N GLN A 28 -14.84 -12.55 3.05
CA GLN A 28 -14.74 -11.83 1.78
C GLN A 28 -13.44 -11.04 1.75
N ARG A 29 -12.92 -10.85 0.55
CA ARG A 29 -11.65 -10.13 0.33
C ARG A 29 -11.85 -9.05 -0.71
N ARG A 30 -11.14 -7.96 -0.54
CA ARG A 30 -11.06 -6.92 -1.54
C ARG A 30 -9.63 -6.43 -1.65
N TYR A 31 -9.23 -6.11 -2.89
CA TYR A 31 -7.86 -5.70 -3.21
C TYR A 31 -7.84 -4.28 -3.76
N PHE A 32 -6.82 -3.53 -3.39
CA PHE A 32 -6.63 -2.16 -3.87
C PHE A 32 -5.26 -2.03 -4.50
N SER A 33 -5.20 -1.53 -5.73
CA SER A 33 -3.95 -1.25 -6.41
C SER A 33 -3.30 -0.02 -5.80
N LEU A 34 -2.00 -0.12 -5.50
CA LEU A 34 -1.25 0.95 -4.87
C LEU A 34 -0.26 1.61 -5.83
N ASN A 35 -0.18 1.10 -7.06
CA ASN A 35 0.82 1.53 -8.05
C ASN A 35 2.25 1.33 -7.53
N ILE A 36 2.46 0.25 -6.80
CA ILE A 36 3.75 -0.19 -6.29
C ILE A 36 4.02 -1.56 -6.87
N PHE A 37 5.23 -1.78 -7.38
CA PHE A 37 5.61 -3.03 -8.04
C PHE A 37 6.89 -3.58 -7.41
N ALA A 38 6.96 -4.90 -7.26
CA ALA A 38 8.07 -5.57 -6.62
C ALA A 38 8.47 -6.82 -7.39
N ASP A 39 9.74 -7.18 -7.28
CA ASP A 39 10.21 -8.47 -7.76
C ASP A 39 10.18 -9.50 -6.63
N ASN A 40 10.46 -10.75 -6.98
CA ASN A 40 10.45 -11.83 -5.99
C ASN A 40 11.64 -11.77 -5.04
N GLU A 41 12.74 -11.17 -5.47
CA GLU A 41 13.98 -11.13 -4.70
C GLU A 41 13.90 -10.17 -3.51
N TYR A 42 13.31 -8.99 -3.72
CA TYR A 42 13.29 -7.93 -2.71
C TYR A 42 11.98 -7.78 -1.97
N TRP A 43 10.98 -8.58 -2.32
CA TRP A 43 9.71 -8.56 -1.57
C TRP A 43 9.76 -9.59 -0.46
N ASP A 44 9.50 -9.14 0.77
CA ASP A 44 9.42 -9.98 1.95
C ASP A 44 7.95 -10.27 2.23
N GLU A 45 7.51 -11.48 1.89
CA GLU A 45 6.11 -11.87 2.07
C GLU A 45 5.71 -11.99 3.54
N GLU A 46 6.64 -12.37 4.38
CA GLU A 46 6.37 -12.53 5.81
C GLU A 46 6.14 -11.19 6.49
N ASN A 47 6.99 -10.21 6.21
CA ASN A 47 6.90 -8.88 6.81
C ASN A 47 6.09 -7.90 5.95
N GLU A 48 5.67 -8.30 4.75
CA GLU A 48 4.85 -7.50 3.84
C GLU A 48 5.50 -6.16 3.51
N CYS A 49 6.76 -6.21 3.17
CA CYS A 49 7.53 -5.01 2.82
C CYS A 49 8.70 -5.36 1.89
N PHE A 50 9.37 -4.33 1.41
CA PHE A 50 10.60 -4.51 0.63
C PHE A 50 11.79 -4.76 1.55
N ARG A 51 12.67 -5.67 1.13
CA ARG A 51 13.93 -5.91 1.83
C ARG A 51 14.88 -4.76 1.58
N ILE A 52 15.52 -4.30 2.64
CA ILE A 52 16.51 -3.23 2.58
C ILE A 52 17.88 -3.84 2.78
N LEU A 53 18.76 -3.63 1.81
CA LEU A 53 20.12 -4.15 1.86
C LEU A 53 20.96 -3.34 2.85
N LYS A 54 21.83 -4.04 3.59
CA LYS A 54 22.76 -3.42 4.55
C LYS A 54 24.14 -3.31 3.90
N ASN A 55 24.89 -2.28 4.29
CA ASN A 55 26.29 -2.11 3.88
C ASN A 55 26.47 -2.05 2.37
N VAL A 56 25.56 -1.37 1.69
CA VAL A 56 25.59 -1.21 0.24
C VAL A 56 26.65 -0.18 -0.13
N ARG A 57 27.56 -0.54 -1.05
CA ARG A 57 28.63 0.34 -1.52
C ARG A 57 28.41 0.84 -2.95
N ASP A 58 27.75 0.05 -3.77
CA ASP A 58 27.48 0.41 -5.15
C ASP A 58 26.43 1.53 -5.23
N LYS A 59 26.71 2.55 -6.05
CA LYS A 59 25.83 3.71 -6.18
C LYS A 59 24.44 3.34 -6.66
N LYS A 60 24.36 2.47 -7.67
CA LYS A 60 23.08 2.02 -8.22
C LYS A 60 22.26 1.27 -7.18
N GLN A 61 22.90 0.39 -6.42
CA GLN A 61 22.24 -0.35 -5.35
C GLN A 61 21.78 0.57 -4.23
N LYS A 62 22.52 1.62 -3.93
CA LYS A 62 22.13 2.61 -2.93
C LYS A 62 20.85 3.35 -3.37
N GLU A 63 20.77 3.74 -4.63
CA GLU A 63 19.60 4.42 -5.19
C GLU A 63 18.37 3.51 -5.17
N GLU A 64 18.54 2.25 -5.58
CA GLU A 64 17.47 1.27 -5.54
C GLU A 64 17.00 1.00 -4.10
N ASN A 65 17.93 0.96 -3.17
CA ASN A 65 17.65 0.75 -1.75
C ASN A 65 16.84 1.91 -1.17
N GLU A 66 17.21 3.15 -1.53
CA GLU A 66 16.45 4.33 -1.13
C GLU A 66 15.02 4.31 -1.71
N GLN A 67 14.86 3.86 -2.94
CA GLN A 67 13.55 3.71 -3.56
C GLN A 67 12.71 2.70 -2.77
N ARG A 68 13.29 1.58 -2.36
CA ARG A 68 12.59 0.58 -1.55
C ARG A 68 12.18 1.11 -0.19
N LYS A 69 13.03 1.93 0.43
CA LYS A 69 12.70 2.60 1.70
C LYS A 69 11.49 3.52 1.53
N GLN A 70 11.44 4.26 0.43
CA GLN A 70 10.30 5.12 0.12
C GLN A 70 9.02 4.31 -0.07
N TYR A 71 9.11 3.18 -0.78
CA TYR A 71 7.97 2.29 -0.94
C TYR A 71 7.48 1.73 0.40
N ASN A 72 8.41 1.35 1.27
CA ASN A 72 8.04 0.87 2.61
C ASN A 72 7.34 1.96 3.41
N TYR A 73 7.78 3.20 3.27
CA TYR A 73 7.13 4.34 3.90
C TYR A 73 5.70 4.53 3.39
N LEU A 74 5.51 4.44 2.07
CA LEU A 74 4.18 4.53 1.46
C LEU A 74 3.27 3.38 1.92
N LEU A 75 3.79 2.16 1.96
CA LEU A 75 3.03 1.02 2.46
C LEU A 75 2.56 1.25 3.89
N ASN A 76 3.44 1.74 4.74
CA ASN A 76 3.07 2.05 6.12
C ASN A 76 1.99 3.14 6.19
N SER A 77 2.09 4.15 5.35
CA SER A 77 1.07 5.21 5.26
C SER A 77 -0.29 4.66 4.86
N TYR A 78 -0.33 3.78 3.88
CA TYR A 78 -1.56 3.12 3.47
C TYR A 78 -2.14 2.25 4.58
N ARG A 79 -1.28 1.53 5.30
CA ARG A 79 -1.72 0.72 6.44
C ARG A 79 -2.37 1.59 7.51
N MET A 80 -1.74 2.69 7.87
CA MET A 80 -2.27 3.62 8.87
C MET A 80 -3.60 4.21 8.42
N GLN A 81 -3.72 4.57 7.15
CA GLN A 81 -4.94 5.09 6.56
C GLN A 81 -6.08 4.09 6.66
N ALA A 82 -5.81 2.83 6.30
CA ALA A 82 -6.79 1.76 6.39
C ALA A 82 -7.22 1.50 7.84
N GLN A 83 -6.27 1.48 8.76
CA GLN A 83 -6.56 1.29 10.18
C GLN A 83 -7.40 2.43 10.75
N GLU A 84 -7.12 3.67 10.35
CA GLU A 84 -7.90 4.82 10.79
C GLU A 84 -9.36 4.74 10.32
N ILE A 85 -9.58 4.27 9.10
CA ILE A 85 -10.93 4.07 8.57
C ILE A 85 -11.68 3.05 9.42
N ILE A 86 -11.05 1.93 9.73
CA ILE A 86 -11.66 0.88 10.56
C ILE A 86 -11.95 1.41 11.98
N GLU A 87 -11.01 2.14 12.55
CA GLU A 87 -11.20 2.73 13.88
C GLU A 87 -12.33 3.76 13.89
N SER A 88 -12.48 4.53 12.81
CA SER A 88 -13.58 5.48 12.65
C SER A 88 -14.93 4.77 12.70
N PHE A 89 -15.06 3.66 11.97
CA PHE A 89 -16.29 2.86 12.00
C PHE A 89 -16.55 2.29 13.41
N ARG A 90 -15.49 1.84 14.08
CA ARG A 90 -15.60 1.31 15.43
C ARG A 90 -16.09 2.36 16.43
N ARG A 91 -15.55 3.57 16.36
CA ARG A 91 -15.97 4.68 17.24
C ARG A 91 -17.42 5.05 17.05
N GLU A 92 -17.91 4.93 15.82
CA GLU A 92 -19.31 5.26 15.49
C GLU A 92 -20.23 4.06 15.64
N HIS A 93 -19.71 2.92 16.08
CA HIS A 93 -20.45 1.67 16.25
C HIS A 93 -21.12 1.20 14.96
N ILE A 94 -20.45 1.40 13.83
CA ILE A 94 -20.92 0.97 12.53
C ILE A 94 -20.41 -0.44 12.22
N ASP A 95 -21.33 -1.34 11.87
CA ASP A 95 -20.95 -2.64 11.31
C ASP A 95 -20.73 -2.46 9.81
N TRP A 96 -19.49 -2.12 9.47
CA TRP A 96 -19.13 -1.70 8.12
C TRP A 96 -19.02 -2.87 7.14
N THR A 97 -19.26 -2.58 5.86
CA THR A 97 -19.09 -3.52 4.76
C THR A 97 -17.79 -3.21 4.02
N LEU A 98 -17.34 -4.16 3.19
CA LEU A 98 -16.16 -3.94 2.34
C LEU A 98 -16.38 -2.78 1.36
N ASN A 99 -17.62 -2.59 0.88
CA ASN A 99 -17.94 -1.45 0.02
C ASN A 99 -17.80 -0.13 0.75
N GLN A 100 -18.25 -0.05 2.00
CA GLN A 100 -18.08 1.14 2.82
C GLN A 100 -16.61 1.44 3.08
N PHE A 101 -15.82 0.42 3.35
CA PHE A 101 -14.37 0.60 3.49
C PHE A 101 -13.76 1.10 2.19
N ALA A 102 -14.13 0.49 1.07
CA ALA A 102 -13.60 0.87 -0.24
C ALA A 102 -13.90 2.33 -0.57
N ASP A 103 -15.13 2.77 -0.34
CA ASP A 103 -15.52 4.16 -0.57
C ASP A 103 -14.69 5.12 0.28
N ALA A 104 -14.51 4.81 1.55
CA ALA A 104 -13.73 5.64 2.46
C ALA A 104 -12.25 5.66 2.07
N PHE A 105 -11.69 4.52 1.74
CA PHE A 105 -10.28 4.40 1.37
C PHE A 105 -9.95 5.12 0.07
N LEU A 106 -10.76 4.92 -0.95
CA LEU A 106 -10.56 5.56 -2.25
C LEU A 106 -10.82 7.06 -2.19
N ASN A 107 -11.83 7.49 -1.47
CA ASN A 107 -12.12 8.91 -1.31
C ASN A 107 -11.03 9.63 -0.52
N LYS A 108 -10.52 9.03 0.54
CA LYS A 108 -9.42 9.59 1.32
C LYS A 108 -8.17 9.75 0.46
N SER A 109 -7.87 8.74 -0.36
CA SER A 109 -6.75 8.79 -1.28
C SER A 109 -6.91 9.90 -2.32
N LYS A 110 -8.11 10.05 -2.89
CA LYS A 110 -8.43 11.11 -3.84
C LYS A 110 -8.38 12.48 -3.18
N GLN A 111 -8.95 12.62 -1.99
CA GLN A 111 -8.94 13.89 -1.26
C GLN A 111 -7.52 14.33 -0.93
N GLY A 112 -6.65 13.40 -0.56
CA GLY A 112 -5.26 13.70 -0.34
C GLY A 112 -4.57 14.27 -1.57
N LYS A 113 -4.83 13.69 -2.74
CA LYS A 113 -4.28 14.18 -4.02
C LYS A 113 -4.87 15.53 -4.40
N ILE A 114 -6.18 15.67 -4.27
CA ILE A 114 -6.88 16.93 -4.58
C ILE A 114 -6.41 18.03 -3.65
N LYS A 115 -6.30 17.74 -2.37
CA LYS A 115 -5.85 18.70 -1.37
C LYS A 115 -4.44 19.22 -1.68
N ALA A 116 -3.52 18.34 -2.01
CA ALA A 116 -2.16 18.72 -2.39
C ALA A 116 -2.16 19.60 -3.64
N TYR A 117 -3.01 19.26 -4.62
CA TYR A 117 -3.16 20.01 -5.84
C TYR A 117 -3.75 21.40 -5.57
N MET A 118 -4.78 21.48 -4.74
CA MET A 118 -5.43 22.73 -4.39
C MET A 118 -4.52 23.66 -3.59
N GLU A 119 -3.69 23.11 -2.72
CA GLU A 119 -2.70 23.89 -1.97
C GLU A 119 -1.72 24.58 -2.90
N ASN A 120 -1.41 23.99 -4.02
CA ASN A 120 -0.53 24.58 -5.02
C ASN A 120 -1.22 25.69 -5.84
N HIS A 121 -2.54 25.78 -5.77
CA HIS A 121 -3.33 26.77 -6.52
C HIS A 121 -3.85 27.91 -5.65
N ILE A 122 -3.76 27.76 -4.38
CA ILE A 122 -4.16 28.78 -3.43
C ILE A 122 -2.92 29.53 -2.94
#